data_fee8c5cde417444b378211f2721fafc5
#
_entry.id   fee8c5cde417444b378211f2721fafc5
#
_cell.length_a   1.000
_cell.length_b   1.000
_cell.length_c   1.000
_cell.angle_alpha   90.00
_cell.angle_beta   90.00
_cell.angle_gamma   90.00
#
_symmetry.space_group_name_H-M   'P 1'
#
loop_
_entity.id
_entity.type
_entity.pdbx_description
1 polymer ?
#
loop_
_entity_poly.entity_id
_entity_poly.type
_entity_poly.pdbx_seq_one_letter_code
_entity_poly.pdbx_strand_id
1 'polypeptide(L)'
;MITRLTYISLLLLLSTTIESKAVSDHNSAAVCQVQKIELEQLPDLNISRAGHQVFCINGEYVVAGGHTNGFVPTPTAEYFKDGQWHVIQMTYNHDFALSAKLKSGKILIAGGCEQPSGIGQTFNAELYDPETHSFRGFGILQRKRAWASALELDSGEVVITGNWYHNDGIEMFYEAQSVKGDHQYRQSFTYIRDVATQRTTPSIIRIAKDDALIFGPYGIRGDSLRTAYAYRLKGDSVHIPLFDIWQPISIGSRHADASFIGDETKGDFTSLVPVKDSTGQVAIARFSGTEASLLPTTCPVPMVCKGDSIVYFNITADRQRGRAYLFGLSKHYQTLQEETYNYILIIDYAHASANGVPLTLCYTEPLEMMPDFSPILTPEGDLLIAGGLDNGSNFTPSNKVYLLPFGGHPAAIGKTANSLWLIVWLTSGAFLLSGALIFLYLYMRKRRAASQKESELPQKEPSDEELMLRIRETMQSEKLFLNSNLKVADLATLLGTNSRYISRCINVCEDRSFSDFVNGYRIEYAKQLMVKNPEMKVGNAGTASGFSSEQNFFRIFKQATGQTPGDWRDSL
;
A
#
# COMPACT_ATOMS: atom_id res chain seq x y z
N MET A 1 53.42 16.93 13.26
CA MET A 1 51.94 16.81 13.20
C MET A 1 51.46 16.20 11.89
N ILE A 2 52.31 15.96 10.93
CA ILE A 2 51.99 15.39 9.59
C ILE A 2 52.11 13.85 9.55
N THR A 3 52.79 13.24 10.54
CA THR A 3 53.08 11.79 10.58
C THR A 3 52.03 10.94 11.30
N ARG A 4 50.97 11.53 11.87
CA ARG A 4 49.84 10.78 12.47
C ARG A 4 48.60 10.65 11.58
N LEU A 5 48.50 11.43 10.53
CA LEU A 5 47.38 11.34 9.58
C LEU A 5 47.58 10.25 8.50
N THR A 6 48.83 9.87 8.20
CA THR A 6 49.14 8.82 7.23
C THR A 6 48.95 7.42 7.80
N TYR A 7 48.97 7.23 9.12
CA TYR A 7 48.74 5.92 9.75
C TYR A 7 47.27 5.55 9.90
N ILE A 8 46.39 6.54 10.00
CA ILE A 8 44.91 6.33 10.10
C ILE A 8 44.33 6.00 8.73
N SER A 9 44.87 6.56 7.65
CA SER A 9 44.43 6.24 6.29
C SER A 9 44.88 4.85 5.81
N LEU A 10 45.95 4.31 6.36
CA LEU A 10 46.44 2.96 6.03
C LEU A 10 45.72 1.87 6.83
N LEU A 11 45.19 2.17 8.00
CA LEU A 11 44.40 1.25 8.82
C LEU A 11 42.93 1.14 8.33
N LEU A 12 42.40 2.15 7.66
CA LEU A 12 41.07 2.13 7.03
C LEU A 12 41.07 1.44 5.67
N LEU A 13 42.23 1.30 5.01
CA LEU A 13 42.40 0.53 3.76
C LEU A 13 42.71 -0.95 4.00
N LEU A 14 43.10 -1.33 5.22
CA LEU A 14 43.39 -2.73 5.60
C LEU A 14 42.19 -3.43 6.29
N SER A 15 41.12 -2.72 6.62
CA SER A 15 39.92 -3.31 7.20
C SER A 15 38.86 -3.73 6.16
N THR A 16 39.09 -3.46 4.87
CA THR A 16 38.17 -3.87 3.79
C THR A 16 38.65 -5.11 3.00
N THR A 17 39.71 -5.78 3.43
CA THR A 17 40.27 -6.96 2.72
C THR A 17 40.48 -8.21 3.58
N ILE A 18 39.85 -8.33 4.74
CA ILE A 18 39.87 -9.56 5.52
C ILE A 18 38.46 -9.96 5.93
N GLU A 19 37.70 -10.44 4.95
CA GLU A 19 36.63 -11.41 5.17
C GLU A 19 36.35 -12.18 3.87
N SER A 20 37.37 -12.94 3.43
CA SER A 20 37.16 -14.06 2.51
C SER A 20 38.33 -15.06 2.63
N LYS A 21 38.37 -15.75 3.76
CA LYS A 21 38.97 -17.08 3.83
C LYS A 21 37.93 -18.02 4.37
N ALA A 22 37.08 -18.52 3.46
CA ALA A 22 36.28 -19.69 3.70
C ALA A 22 37.19 -20.89 3.88
N VAL A 23 37.01 -21.58 4.98
CA VAL A 23 37.53 -22.91 5.24
C VAL A 23 36.95 -23.84 4.17
N SER A 24 37.83 -24.49 3.41
CA SER A 24 37.47 -25.52 2.45
C SER A 24 37.12 -26.80 3.17
N ASP A 25 35.84 -27.07 3.37
CA ASP A 25 35.35 -28.41 3.61
C ASP A 25 34.58 -28.91 2.35
N HIS A 26 35.05 -30.04 1.84
CA HIS A 26 34.49 -30.75 0.71
C HIS A 26 33.09 -31.30 1.06
N ASN A 27 32.05 -30.51 0.81
CA ASN A 27 30.65 -30.78 0.52
C ASN A 27 29.86 -29.46 0.54
N SER A 28 30.33 -28.44 -0.17
CA SER A 28 29.60 -27.17 -0.22
C SER A 28 28.42 -27.26 -1.19
N ALA A 29 27.26 -27.54 -0.65
CA ALA A 29 26.05 -27.08 -1.33
C ALA A 29 26.25 -25.59 -1.65
N ALA A 30 26.06 -25.19 -2.90
CA ALA A 30 26.24 -23.81 -3.32
C ALA A 30 25.36 -22.90 -2.45
N VAL A 31 25.97 -21.93 -1.79
CA VAL A 31 25.27 -21.00 -0.91
C VAL A 31 24.69 -19.89 -1.77
N CYS A 32 23.41 -19.57 -1.57
CA CYS A 32 22.75 -18.46 -2.24
C CYS A 32 23.45 -17.12 -1.87
N GLN A 33 23.63 -16.25 -2.85
CA GLN A 33 24.11 -14.90 -2.58
C GLN A 33 23.07 -14.13 -1.78
N VAL A 34 23.52 -13.37 -0.76
CA VAL A 34 22.66 -12.53 0.07
C VAL A 34 23.14 -11.09 -0.03
N GLN A 35 22.23 -10.16 -0.32
CA GLN A 35 22.53 -8.74 -0.41
C GLN A 35 21.46 -7.87 0.24
N LYS A 36 21.88 -6.76 0.82
CA LYS A 36 20.99 -5.72 1.30
C LYS A 36 20.56 -4.83 0.14
N ILE A 37 19.30 -4.41 0.15
CA ILE A 37 18.76 -3.44 -0.82
C ILE A 37 18.45 -2.13 -0.09
N GLU A 38 18.89 -1.04 -0.66
CA GLU A 38 18.45 0.30 -0.25
C GLU A 38 17.16 0.64 -1.01
N LEU A 39 16.18 1.15 -0.28
CA LEU A 39 14.87 1.53 -0.81
C LEU A 39 14.85 3.01 -1.17
N GLU A 40 14.10 3.35 -2.21
CA GLU A 40 13.70 4.72 -2.46
C GLU A 40 12.30 4.93 -1.88
N GLN A 41 12.15 5.93 -1.01
CA GLN A 41 10.84 6.33 -0.52
C GLN A 41 10.25 7.36 -1.48
N LEU A 42 9.09 7.04 -2.04
CA LEU A 42 8.27 7.97 -2.81
C LEU A 42 7.38 8.80 -1.85
N PRO A 43 6.74 9.87 -2.34
CA PRO A 43 5.73 10.58 -1.57
C PRO A 43 4.66 9.64 -1.03
N ASP A 44 4.25 9.86 0.21
CA ASP A 44 3.22 9.08 0.88
C ASP A 44 1.85 9.24 0.19
N LEU A 45 1.02 8.21 0.20
CA LEU A 45 -0.38 8.30 -0.21
C LEU A 45 -1.13 9.34 0.64
N ASN A 46 -2.10 10.02 0.05
CA ASN A 46 -2.98 10.92 0.81
C ASN A 46 -3.85 10.17 1.83
N ILE A 47 -4.21 8.92 1.52
CA ILE A 47 -5.08 8.10 2.35
C ILE A 47 -4.37 6.80 2.70
N SER A 48 -4.16 6.56 4.01
CA SER A 48 -3.64 5.29 4.51
C SER A 48 -4.62 4.17 4.17
N ARG A 49 -4.12 3.09 3.57
CA ARG A 49 -4.97 1.97 3.14
C ARG A 49 -4.28 0.62 3.18
N ALA A 50 -5.08 -0.41 3.45
CA ALA A 50 -4.73 -1.82 3.32
C ALA A 50 -5.86 -2.54 2.57
N GLY A 51 -5.67 -3.78 2.12
CA GLY A 51 -6.69 -4.50 1.36
C GLY A 51 -6.98 -3.94 -0.05
N HIS A 52 -6.21 -2.97 -0.50
CA HIS A 52 -6.37 -2.26 -1.76
C HIS A 52 -5.73 -3.00 -2.95
N GLN A 53 -5.92 -2.47 -4.16
CA GLN A 53 -5.25 -2.92 -5.37
C GLN A 53 -4.18 -1.90 -5.78
N VAL A 54 -3.05 -2.38 -6.32
CA VAL A 54 -1.97 -1.54 -6.86
C VAL A 54 -1.71 -1.92 -8.30
N PHE A 55 -1.54 -0.94 -9.16
CA PHE A 55 -1.27 -1.14 -10.59
C PHE A 55 -0.17 -0.22 -11.07
N CYS A 56 0.52 -0.65 -12.11
CA CYS A 56 1.26 0.24 -12.99
C CYS A 56 0.63 0.16 -14.38
N ILE A 57 0.12 1.27 -14.86
CA ILE A 57 -0.54 1.37 -16.17
C ILE A 57 -0.12 2.65 -16.87
N ASN A 58 0.29 2.54 -18.15
CA ASN A 58 0.80 3.66 -18.94
C ASN A 58 1.93 4.45 -18.26
N GLY A 59 2.73 3.79 -17.41
CA GLY A 59 3.81 4.41 -16.65
C GLY A 59 3.36 5.17 -15.38
N GLU A 60 2.08 5.20 -15.08
CA GLU A 60 1.54 5.79 -13.86
C GLU A 60 1.23 4.71 -12.81
N TYR A 61 1.42 5.03 -11.54
CA TYR A 61 1.04 4.15 -10.43
C TYR A 61 -0.37 4.48 -9.96
N VAL A 62 -1.18 3.47 -9.71
CA VAL A 62 -2.55 3.62 -9.23
C VAL A 62 -2.79 2.70 -8.05
N VAL A 63 -3.38 3.23 -7.00
CA VAL A 63 -3.76 2.50 -5.80
C VAL A 63 -5.26 2.68 -5.59
N ALA A 64 -6.03 1.60 -5.49
CA ALA A 64 -7.49 1.67 -5.53
C ALA A 64 -8.17 0.82 -4.47
N GLY A 65 -9.19 1.37 -3.84
CA GLY A 65 -10.01 0.70 -2.83
C GLY A 65 -9.29 0.42 -1.52
N GLY A 66 -9.59 -0.74 -0.94
CA GLY A 66 -9.09 -1.14 0.37
C GLY A 66 -9.88 -0.53 1.52
N HIS A 67 -9.30 -0.61 2.71
CA HIS A 67 -9.85 -0.05 3.93
C HIS A 67 -8.89 0.90 4.62
N THR A 68 -9.45 1.80 5.40
CA THR A 68 -8.77 2.72 6.31
C THR A 68 -8.83 2.20 7.75
N ASN A 69 -8.44 3.02 8.73
CA ASN A 69 -8.50 2.65 10.14
C ASN A 69 -9.86 2.06 10.55
N GLY A 70 -9.80 1.00 11.38
CA GLY A 70 -11.00 0.29 11.83
C GLY A 70 -11.60 -0.62 10.75
N PHE A 71 -10.82 -1.00 9.74
CA PHE A 71 -11.26 -1.80 8.60
C PHE A 71 -12.47 -1.19 7.87
N VAL A 72 -12.51 0.14 7.77
CA VAL A 72 -13.57 0.86 7.06
C VAL A 72 -13.24 0.94 5.57
N PRO A 73 -13.99 0.28 4.69
CA PRO A 73 -13.76 0.35 3.25
C PRO A 73 -13.82 1.78 2.71
N THR A 74 -12.96 2.08 1.76
CA THR A 74 -12.89 3.43 1.16
C THR A 74 -13.23 3.37 -0.33
N PRO A 75 -14.19 4.21 -0.81
CA PRO A 75 -14.50 4.32 -2.22
C PRO A 75 -13.57 5.32 -2.92
N THR A 76 -12.28 5.26 -2.63
CA THR A 76 -11.28 6.16 -3.20
C THR A 76 -10.14 5.39 -3.85
N ALA A 77 -9.56 6.00 -4.86
CA ALA A 77 -8.29 5.59 -5.44
C ALA A 77 -7.35 6.78 -5.50
N GLU A 78 -6.08 6.51 -5.75
CA GLU A 78 -5.06 7.53 -5.96
C GLU A 78 -4.20 7.14 -7.15
N TYR A 79 -3.84 8.11 -8.01
CA TYR A 79 -2.84 7.91 -9.05
C TYR A 79 -1.67 8.85 -8.85
N PHE A 80 -0.47 8.37 -9.20
CA PHE A 80 0.76 9.13 -9.04
C PHE A 80 1.13 9.83 -10.34
N LYS A 81 1.19 11.16 -10.31
CA LYS A 81 1.53 11.99 -11.45
C LYS A 81 2.24 13.25 -10.99
N ASP A 82 3.22 13.72 -11.78
CA ASP A 82 3.97 14.94 -11.51
C ASP A 82 4.57 15.00 -10.09
N GLY A 83 5.01 13.83 -9.58
CA GLY A 83 5.65 13.69 -8.28
C GLY A 83 4.72 13.70 -7.07
N GLN A 84 3.40 13.59 -7.26
CA GLN A 84 2.41 13.60 -6.19
C GLN A 84 1.25 12.63 -6.46
N TRP A 85 0.55 12.24 -5.38
CA TRP A 85 -0.65 11.43 -5.45
C TRP A 85 -1.90 12.30 -5.58
N HIS A 86 -2.77 11.92 -6.51
CA HIS A 86 -4.05 12.58 -6.77
C HIS A 86 -5.20 11.66 -6.38
N VAL A 87 -6.05 12.10 -5.46
CA VAL A 87 -7.21 11.33 -5.02
C VAL A 87 -8.32 11.43 -6.03
N ILE A 88 -8.92 10.29 -6.35
CA ILE A 88 -10.08 10.17 -7.23
C ILE A 88 -11.16 9.31 -6.57
N GLN A 89 -12.41 9.51 -6.97
CA GLN A 89 -13.55 8.81 -6.43
C GLN A 89 -13.85 7.54 -7.24
N MET A 90 -14.07 6.44 -6.53
CA MET A 90 -14.63 5.19 -7.05
C MET A 90 -16.17 5.19 -6.86
N THR A 91 -16.85 4.36 -7.63
CA THR A 91 -18.31 4.22 -7.50
C THR A 91 -18.69 3.37 -6.29
N TYR A 92 -17.89 2.35 -6.00
CA TYR A 92 -18.16 1.36 -4.96
C TYR A 92 -16.98 1.20 -4.00
N ASN A 93 -17.25 0.61 -2.85
CA ASN A 93 -16.22 0.14 -1.94
C ASN A 93 -15.68 -1.20 -2.42
N HIS A 94 -14.36 -1.33 -2.46
CA HIS A 94 -13.67 -2.53 -2.93
C HIS A 94 -12.53 -2.90 -1.98
N ASP A 95 -12.89 -3.35 -0.77
CA ASP A 95 -11.91 -3.88 0.17
C ASP A 95 -11.65 -5.36 -0.12
N PHE A 96 -10.38 -5.76 -0.29
CA PHE A 96 -9.99 -7.10 -0.72
C PHE A 96 -10.64 -7.56 -2.06
N ALA A 97 -10.79 -6.66 -2.99
CA ALA A 97 -11.32 -6.94 -4.32
C ALA A 97 -10.37 -7.81 -5.16
N LEU A 98 -10.87 -8.33 -6.25
CA LEU A 98 -10.06 -8.82 -7.35
C LEU A 98 -9.79 -7.70 -8.35
N SER A 99 -8.76 -7.88 -9.17
CA SER A 99 -8.49 -6.99 -10.30
C SER A 99 -7.88 -7.72 -11.48
N ALA A 100 -8.08 -7.16 -12.67
CA ALA A 100 -7.43 -7.61 -13.89
C ALA A 100 -7.11 -6.41 -14.80
N LYS A 101 -5.91 -6.42 -15.38
CA LYS A 101 -5.57 -5.52 -16.47
C LYS A 101 -6.17 -6.08 -17.75
N LEU A 102 -6.99 -5.28 -18.43
CA LEU A 102 -7.68 -5.68 -19.64
C LEU A 102 -6.88 -5.25 -20.88
N LYS A 103 -7.07 -6.00 -21.98
CA LYS A 103 -6.46 -5.68 -23.29
C LYS A 103 -6.91 -4.32 -23.84
N SER A 104 -8.06 -3.85 -23.40
CA SER A 104 -8.52 -2.47 -23.66
C SER A 104 -7.65 -1.39 -23.03
N GLY A 105 -6.67 -1.78 -22.21
CA GLY A 105 -5.85 -0.83 -21.44
C GLY A 105 -6.52 -0.34 -20.16
N LYS A 106 -7.71 -0.86 -19.82
CA LYS A 106 -8.43 -0.53 -18.58
C LYS A 106 -8.12 -1.54 -17.48
N ILE A 107 -8.45 -1.19 -16.25
CA ILE A 107 -8.36 -2.09 -15.11
C ILE A 107 -9.76 -2.43 -14.63
N LEU A 108 -10.08 -3.71 -14.59
CA LEU A 108 -11.25 -4.21 -13.89
C LEU A 108 -10.95 -4.28 -12.40
N ILE A 109 -11.86 -3.77 -11.58
CA ILE A 109 -11.92 -4.01 -10.14
C ILE A 109 -13.30 -4.55 -9.82
N ALA A 110 -13.37 -5.69 -9.11
CA ALA A 110 -14.64 -6.34 -8.86
C ALA A 110 -14.68 -7.06 -7.51
N GLY A 111 -15.88 -7.20 -6.97
CA GLY A 111 -16.07 -7.82 -5.66
C GLY A 111 -15.43 -7.02 -4.52
N GLY A 112 -14.97 -7.72 -3.51
CA GLY A 112 -14.48 -7.15 -2.27
C GLY A 112 -15.58 -7.02 -1.22
N CYS A 113 -15.28 -6.30 -0.15
CA CYS A 113 -16.19 -6.05 0.97
C CYS A 113 -16.59 -4.58 1.00
N GLU A 114 -17.87 -4.32 1.25
CA GLU A 114 -18.44 -2.96 1.32
C GLU A 114 -18.62 -2.46 2.76
N GLN A 115 -18.55 -3.36 3.74
CA GLN A 115 -18.76 -3.05 5.15
C GLN A 115 -17.47 -3.23 5.95
N PRO A 116 -17.34 -2.56 7.10
CA PRO A 116 -16.19 -2.71 7.97
C PRO A 116 -15.93 -4.17 8.40
N SER A 117 -14.69 -4.45 8.74
CA SER A 117 -14.22 -5.77 9.22
C SER A 117 -14.32 -6.89 8.18
N GLY A 118 -14.19 -6.58 6.89
CA GLY A 118 -14.20 -7.57 5.82
C GLY A 118 -15.56 -8.23 5.60
N ILE A 119 -16.66 -7.56 6.01
CA ILE A 119 -18.03 -8.04 5.88
C ILE A 119 -18.71 -7.41 4.65
N GLY A 120 -19.85 -7.98 4.25
CA GLY A 120 -20.64 -7.40 3.17
C GLY A 120 -19.99 -7.54 1.80
N GLN A 121 -19.63 -8.78 1.43
CA GLN A 121 -19.13 -9.06 0.08
C GLN A 121 -20.09 -8.51 -0.96
N THR A 122 -19.52 -7.97 -2.04
CA THR A 122 -20.28 -7.34 -3.10
C THR A 122 -20.18 -8.08 -4.43
N PHE A 123 -21.17 -7.85 -5.30
CA PHE A 123 -21.14 -8.22 -6.72
C PHE A 123 -20.53 -7.14 -7.59
N ASN A 124 -20.43 -5.90 -7.07
CA ASN A 124 -20.14 -4.73 -7.87
C ASN A 124 -18.80 -4.86 -8.59
N ALA A 125 -18.80 -4.36 -9.82
CA ALA A 125 -17.61 -4.27 -10.66
C ALA A 125 -17.54 -2.90 -11.32
N GLU A 126 -16.35 -2.36 -11.44
CA GLU A 126 -16.10 -1.11 -12.14
C GLU A 126 -14.78 -1.16 -12.92
N LEU A 127 -14.68 -0.29 -13.89
CA LEU A 127 -13.49 -0.12 -14.71
C LEU A 127 -12.82 1.20 -14.38
N TYR A 128 -11.52 1.12 -14.14
CA TYR A 128 -10.64 2.28 -14.16
C TYR A 128 -10.18 2.57 -15.58
N ASP A 129 -10.33 3.80 -16.00
CA ASP A 129 -9.84 4.32 -17.28
C ASP A 129 -8.64 5.23 -17.05
N PRO A 130 -7.42 4.80 -17.47
CA PRO A 130 -6.21 5.58 -17.23
C PRO A 130 -6.10 6.85 -18.09
N GLU A 131 -6.88 6.97 -19.18
CA GLU A 131 -6.87 8.18 -20.00
C GLU A 131 -7.61 9.33 -19.32
N THR A 132 -8.67 9.02 -18.59
CA THR A 132 -9.52 10.01 -17.92
C THR A 132 -9.33 10.04 -16.41
N HIS A 133 -8.50 9.14 -15.84
CA HIS A 133 -8.31 8.94 -14.41
C HIS A 133 -9.66 8.80 -13.66
N SER A 134 -10.58 8.02 -14.20
CA SER A 134 -11.91 7.90 -13.66
C SER A 134 -12.38 6.46 -13.57
N PHE A 135 -13.30 6.21 -12.64
CA PHE A 135 -13.98 4.93 -12.51
C PHE A 135 -15.38 5.00 -13.08
N ARG A 136 -15.83 3.90 -13.66
CA ARG A 136 -17.22 3.73 -14.07
C ARG A 136 -17.73 2.35 -13.70
N GLY A 137 -18.99 2.26 -13.28
CA GLY A 137 -19.63 0.98 -13.06
C GLY A 137 -19.57 0.12 -14.32
N PHE A 138 -19.25 -1.16 -14.14
CA PHE A 138 -19.09 -2.10 -15.25
C PHE A 138 -20.13 -3.22 -15.22
N GLY A 139 -20.84 -3.36 -14.15
CA GLY A 139 -21.84 -4.38 -13.97
C GLY A 139 -21.69 -5.12 -12.65
N ILE A 140 -22.22 -6.32 -12.57
CA ILE A 140 -22.21 -7.13 -11.35
C ILE A 140 -21.74 -8.55 -11.64
N LEU A 141 -20.99 -9.12 -10.72
CA LEU A 141 -20.64 -10.54 -10.70
C LEU A 141 -21.91 -11.39 -10.45
N GLN A 142 -21.91 -12.64 -10.88
CA GLN A 142 -22.99 -13.56 -10.52
C GLN A 142 -22.96 -13.93 -9.03
N ARG A 143 -21.76 -13.93 -8.45
CA ARG A 143 -21.57 -14.27 -7.04
C ARG A 143 -20.76 -13.20 -6.33
N LYS A 144 -21.13 -12.93 -5.09
CA LYS A 144 -20.36 -12.05 -4.22
C LYS A 144 -19.00 -12.65 -3.95
N ARG A 145 -17.93 -11.89 -4.15
CA ARG A 145 -16.55 -12.39 -4.00
C ARG A 145 -15.68 -11.40 -3.26
N ALA A 146 -14.78 -11.94 -2.45
CA ALA A 146 -13.62 -11.25 -1.92
C ALA A 146 -12.41 -12.19 -1.91
N TRP A 147 -11.20 -11.66 -2.01
CA TRP A 147 -9.97 -12.47 -2.17
C TRP A 147 -10.04 -13.44 -3.34
N ALA A 148 -10.61 -13.03 -4.45
CA ALA A 148 -10.64 -13.79 -5.68
C ALA A 148 -9.48 -13.40 -6.61
N SER A 149 -9.23 -14.25 -7.60
CA SER A 149 -8.26 -14.00 -8.66
C SER A 149 -8.97 -13.85 -10.01
N ALA A 150 -8.40 -13.05 -10.90
CA ALA A 150 -8.90 -12.83 -12.25
C ALA A 150 -7.77 -12.84 -13.29
N LEU A 151 -8.09 -13.35 -14.48
CA LEU A 151 -7.18 -13.42 -15.63
C LEU A 151 -7.97 -13.14 -16.91
N GLU A 152 -7.52 -12.22 -17.76
CA GLU A 152 -8.04 -12.06 -19.11
C GLU A 152 -7.32 -13.02 -20.07
N LEU A 153 -8.09 -13.76 -20.85
CA LEU A 153 -7.60 -14.64 -21.92
C LEU A 153 -7.42 -13.87 -23.25
N ASP A 154 -6.83 -14.55 -24.25
CA ASP A 154 -6.63 -13.92 -25.56
C ASP A 154 -7.94 -13.63 -26.30
N SER A 155 -8.98 -14.43 -26.04
CA SER A 155 -10.35 -14.19 -26.53
C SER A 155 -11.00 -12.91 -25.97
N GLY A 156 -10.42 -12.29 -24.94
CA GLY A 156 -11.04 -11.19 -24.20
C GLY A 156 -12.00 -11.65 -23.11
N GLU A 157 -12.08 -12.98 -22.86
CA GLU A 157 -12.80 -13.50 -21.70
C GLU A 157 -11.99 -13.25 -20.42
N VAL A 158 -12.64 -12.73 -19.41
CA VAL A 158 -12.05 -12.61 -18.07
C VAL A 158 -12.55 -13.76 -17.21
N VAL A 159 -11.62 -14.57 -16.75
CA VAL A 159 -11.87 -15.70 -15.84
C VAL A 159 -11.73 -15.20 -14.42
N ILE A 160 -12.75 -15.46 -13.60
CA ILE A 160 -12.74 -15.11 -12.17
C ILE A 160 -12.96 -16.39 -11.37
N THR A 161 -12.13 -16.58 -10.34
CA THR A 161 -12.25 -17.74 -9.45
C THR A 161 -11.83 -17.39 -8.02
N GLY A 162 -12.34 -18.15 -7.06
CA GLY A 162 -12.04 -17.99 -5.65
C GLY A 162 -13.01 -17.10 -4.89
N ASN A 163 -13.05 -17.35 -3.61
CA ASN A 163 -13.72 -16.53 -2.61
C ASN A 163 -13.27 -17.00 -1.22
N TRP A 164 -12.90 -16.09 -0.36
CA TRP A 164 -12.48 -16.44 0.99
C TRP A 164 -13.58 -17.08 1.85
N TYR A 165 -14.85 -16.73 1.59
CA TYR A 165 -15.95 -17.14 2.45
C TYR A 165 -16.70 -18.37 1.95
N HIS A 166 -16.75 -18.58 0.63
CA HIS A 166 -17.54 -19.62 0.00
C HIS A 166 -16.78 -20.28 -1.14
N ASN A 167 -17.25 -21.46 -1.52
CA ASN A 167 -16.78 -22.17 -2.70
C ASN A 167 -17.66 -21.78 -3.89
N ASP A 168 -17.29 -20.72 -4.59
CA ASP A 168 -18.15 -20.09 -5.59
C ASP A 168 -17.77 -20.38 -7.05
N GLY A 169 -16.93 -21.39 -7.29
CA GLY A 169 -16.62 -21.85 -8.63
C GLY A 169 -15.97 -20.78 -9.52
N ILE A 170 -16.10 -20.98 -10.83
CA ILE A 170 -15.49 -20.13 -11.86
C ILE A 170 -16.58 -19.32 -12.56
N GLU A 171 -16.37 -18.02 -12.70
CA GLU A 171 -17.15 -17.14 -13.55
C GLU A 171 -16.29 -16.67 -14.74
N MET A 172 -16.93 -16.46 -15.88
CA MET A 172 -16.32 -15.82 -17.04
C MET A 172 -17.19 -14.68 -17.55
N PHE A 173 -16.57 -13.63 -18.03
CA PHE A 173 -17.27 -12.55 -18.71
C PHE A 173 -16.39 -11.94 -19.80
N TYR A 174 -17.04 -11.23 -20.72
CA TYR A 174 -16.37 -10.40 -21.71
C TYR A 174 -16.51 -8.92 -21.32
N GLU A 175 -15.49 -8.12 -21.60
CA GLU A 175 -15.68 -6.69 -21.64
C GLU A 175 -16.72 -6.40 -22.73
N ALA A 176 -17.93 -6.01 -22.33
CA ALA A 176 -19.03 -5.80 -23.26
C ALA A 176 -18.63 -4.82 -24.36
N GLN A 177 -18.63 -5.27 -25.59
CA GLN A 177 -18.58 -4.37 -26.72
C GLN A 177 -19.78 -3.44 -26.59
N SER A 178 -19.51 -2.15 -26.47
CA SER A 178 -20.54 -1.11 -26.43
C SER A 178 -21.43 -1.26 -27.66
N VAL A 179 -22.59 -1.85 -27.49
CA VAL A 179 -23.64 -1.79 -28.50
C VAL A 179 -24.09 -0.34 -28.54
N LYS A 180 -23.82 0.33 -29.65
CA LYS A 180 -24.21 1.72 -29.88
C LYS A 180 -25.65 1.95 -29.44
N GLY A 181 -25.84 2.71 -28.37
CA GLY A 181 -27.11 3.33 -28.03
C GLY A 181 -27.90 2.75 -26.86
N ASP A 182 -27.49 1.67 -26.24
CA ASP A 182 -28.18 1.15 -25.06
C ASP A 182 -27.21 0.88 -23.92
N HIS A 183 -27.40 1.55 -22.79
CA HIS A 183 -26.61 1.39 -21.56
C HIS A 183 -26.90 0.06 -20.83
N GLN A 184 -27.43 -0.92 -21.51
CA GLN A 184 -27.61 -2.26 -20.98
C GLN A 184 -26.32 -3.06 -21.18
N TYR A 185 -25.51 -3.09 -20.13
CA TYR A 185 -24.38 -4.02 -20.00
C TYR A 185 -24.94 -5.44 -20.01
N ARG A 186 -24.92 -6.11 -21.16
CA ARG A 186 -25.17 -7.55 -21.22
C ARG A 186 -23.93 -8.25 -20.70
N GLN A 187 -23.91 -8.49 -19.40
CA GLN A 187 -23.02 -9.46 -18.82
C GLN A 187 -23.44 -10.85 -19.26
N SER A 188 -22.70 -11.47 -20.14
CA SER A 188 -22.81 -12.91 -20.34
C SER A 188 -21.86 -13.60 -19.38
N PHE A 189 -22.16 -13.62 -18.09
CA PHE A 189 -21.50 -14.54 -17.19
C PHE A 189 -21.93 -15.94 -17.54
N THR A 190 -20.99 -16.74 -18.00
CA THR A 190 -21.20 -18.16 -18.13
C THR A 190 -20.62 -18.81 -16.88
N TYR A 191 -21.49 -19.33 -16.04
CA TYR A 191 -21.07 -20.19 -14.93
C TYR A 191 -20.54 -21.50 -15.52
N ILE A 192 -19.28 -21.81 -15.27
CA ILE A 192 -18.65 -22.93 -15.95
C ILE A 192 -18.63 -24.19 -15.09
N ARG A 193 -18.40 -24.10 -13.79
CA ARG A 193 -18.33 -25.26 -12.90
C ARG A 193 -18.38 -24.92 -11.42
N ASP A 194 -19.00 -25.79 -10.62
CA ASP A 194 -18.72 -25.96 -9.20
C ASP A 194 -17.36 -26.63 -9.06
N VAL A 195 -16.33 -25.83 -9.06
CA VAL A 195 -15.01 -26.28 -8.70
C VAL A 195 -14.91 -26.15 -7.19
N ALA A 196 -14.62 -27.24 -6.50
CA ALA A 196 -14.41 -27.23 -5.06
C ALA A 196 -13.10 -26.49 -4.70
N THR A 197 -13.05 -25.19 -5.00
CA THR A 197 -12.01 -24.31 -4.52
C THR A 197 -12.38 -23.89 -3.12
N GLN A 198 -11.81 -24.56 -2.13
CA GLN A 198 -12.03 -24.21 -0.75
C GLN A 198 -11.55 -22.76 -0.52
N ARG A 199 -12.17 -22.07 0.42
CA ARG A 199 -11.91 -20.75 1.03
C ARG A 199 -10.47 -20.24 0.89
N THR A 200 -10.00 -19.95 -0.32
CA THR A 200 -8.64 -19.47 -0.59
C THR A 200 -8.63 -18.65 -1.86
N THR A 201 -7.63 -17.82 -2.00
CA THR A 201 -7.32 -17.16 -3.28
C THR A 201 -6.61 -18.18 -4.17
N PRO A 202 -7.27 -18.76 -5.17
CA PRO A 202 -6.62 -19.72 -6.05
C PRO A 202 -5.64 -19.03 -6.98
N SER A 203 -4.63 -19.77 -7.40
CA SER A 203 -3.74 -19.37 -8.46
C SER A 203 -4.36 -19.68 -9.81
N ILE A 204 -4.24 -18.77 -10.75
CA ILE A 204 -4.59 -18.97 -12.15
C ILE A 204 -3.30 -18.80 -12.95
N ILE A 205 -2.95 -19.78 -13.76
CA ILE A 205 -1.86 -19.64 -14.73
C ILE A 205 -2.37 -19.92 -16.13
N ARG A 206 -1.91 -19.14 -17.08
CA ARG A 206 -2.22 -19.34 -18.50
C ARG A 206 -1.41 -20.53 -19.03
N ILE A 207 -2.07 -21.46 -19.74
CA ILE A 207 -1.44 -22.65 -20.35
C ILE A 207 -1.56 -22.68 -21.86
N ALA A 208 -2.41 -21.85 -22.42
CA ALA A 208 -2.62 -21.62 -23.84
C ALA A 208 -3.27 -20.22 -24.02
N LYS A 209 -3.43 -19.79 -25.26
CA LYS A 209 -4.07 -18.49 -25.58
C LYS A 209 -5.40 -18.28 -24.85
N ASP A 210 -6.22 -19.33 -24.84
CA ASP A 210 -7.57 -19.27 -24.30
C ASP A 210 -7.84 -20.38 -23.29
N ASP A 211 -6.81 -20.82 -22.57
CA ASP A 211 -6.94 -21.86 -21.55
C ASP A 211 -6.04 -21.58 -20.36
N ALA A 212 -6.48 -21.99 -19.19
CA ALA A 212 -5.80 -21.74 -17.93
C ALA A 212 -5.92 -22.95 -16.99
N LEU A 213 -4.92 -23.12 -16.13
CA LEU A 213 -4.99 -23.99 -14.96
C LEU A 213 -5.33 -23.15 -13.72
N ILE A 214 -6.20 -23.70 -12.91
CA ILE A 214 -6.66 -23.13 -11.66
C ILE A 214 -6.34 -24.12 -10.55
N PHE A 215 -5.55 -23.69 -9.57
CA PHE A 215 -5.18 -24.51 -8.42
C PHE A 215 -4.98 -23.58 -7.20
N GLY A 216 -5.05 -24.12 -6.00
CA GLY A 216 -4.89 -23.29 -4.82
C GLY A 216 -4.09 -23.97 -3.72
N PRO A 217 -3.61 -23.22 -2.74
CA PRO A 217 -3.19 -23.80 -1.50
C PRO A 217 -4.43 -24.38 -0.84
N TYR A 218 -4.46 -25.66 -0.72
CA TYR A 218 -5.51 -26.36 0.01
C TYR A 218 -5.22 -26.20 1.49
N GLY A 219 -5.83 -25.21 2.09
CA GLY A 219 -5.71 -24.94 3.50
C GLY A 219 -6.87 -25.55 4.27
N ILE A 220 -6.55 -26.36 5.27
CA ILE A 220 -7.28 -26.45 6.54
C ILE A 220 -8.65 -27.16 6.44
N ARG A 221 -8.65 -28.41 6.21
CA ARG A 221 -9.43 -29.49 6.84
C ARG A 221 -9.57 -30.71 5.92
N GLY A 222 -8.66 -31.64 6.05
CA GLY A 222 -9.04 -33.05 6.00
C GLY A 222 -9.14 -33.80 4.67
N ASP A 223 -8.99 -33.15 3.51
CA ASP A 223 -9.01 -33.84 2.22
C ASP A 223 -7.66 -33.77 1.51
N SER A 224 -6.75 -34.61 1.93
CA SER A 224 -5.42 -34.77 1.33
C SER A 224 -5.43 -35.30 -0.12
N LEU A 225 -6.55 -35.80 -0.59
CA LEU A 225 -6.68 -36.44 -1.92
C LEU A 225 -6.93 -35.46 -3.07
N ARG A 226 -7.22 -34.19 -2.83
CA ARG A 226 -7.56 -33.25 -3.92
C ARG A 226 -6.46 -32.22 -4.24
N THR A 227 -5.35 -32.25 -3.54
CA THR A 227 -4.28 -31.27 -3.68
C THR A 227 -3.45 -31.46 -4.95
N ALA A 228 -3.41 -32.66 -5.48
CA ALA A 228 -2.63 -33.03 -6.68
C ALA A 228 -3.31 -32.69 -8.01
N TYR A 229 -4.52 -32.13 -7.97
CA TYR A 229 -5.26 -31.81 -9.19
C TYR A 229 -5.38 -30.30 -9.39
N ALA A 230 -5.13 -29.88 -10.63
CA ALA A 230 -5.48 -28.55 -11.10
C ALA A 230 -6.75 -28.63 -11.96
N TYR A 231 -7.56 -27.58 -11.94
CA TYR A 231 -8.71 -27.47 -12.83
C TYR A 231 -8.29 -26.79 -14.11
N ARG A 232 -8.54 -27.43 -15.23
CA ARG A 232 -8.36 -26.85 -16.55
C ARG A 232 -9.63 -26.09 -16.94
N LEU A 233 -9.48 -24.88 -17.43
CA LEU A 233 -10.62 -24.05 -17.81
C LEU A 233 -11.41 -24.68 -18.96
N LYS A 234 -10.72 -25.17 -20.01
CA LYS A 234 -11.30 -25.84 -21.14
C LYS A 234 -10.96 -27.34 -21.09
N GLY A 235 -11.62 -28.07 -20.21
CA GLY A 235 -11.42 -29.51 -20.09
C GLY A 235 -11.65 -30.07 -18.70
N ASP A 236 -11.16 -31.28 -18.48
CA ASP A 236 -11.27 -31.95 -17.19
C ASP A 236 -10.15 -31.54 -16.23
N SER A 237 -10.31 -31.93 -14.97
CA SER A 237 -9.25 -31.79 -13.96
C SER A 237 -8.02 -32.58 -14.41
N VAL A 238 -6.85 -31.98 -14.20
CA VAL A 238 -5.57 -32.57 -14.57
C VAL A 238 -4.81 -32.90 -13.28
N HIS A 239 -4.37 -34.15 -13.18
CA HIS A 239 -3.44 -34.55 -12.13
C HIS A 239 -2.07 -33.93 -12.43
N ILE A 240 -1.50 -33.26 -11.46
CA ILE A 240 -0.15 -32.67 -11.53
C ILE A 240 0.74 -33.51 -10.60
N PRO A 241 1.53 -34.44 -11.10
CA PRO A 241 2.33 -35.35 -10.26
C PRO A 241 3.28 -34.63 -9.29
N LEU A 242 3.73 -33.44 -9.67
CA LEU A 242 4.55 -32.60 -8.79
C LEU A 242 3.82 -32.27 -7.47
N PHE A 243 2.51 -32.07 -7.51
CA PHE A 243 1.71 -31.71 -6.35
C PHE A 243 1.45 -32.87 -5.37
N ASP A 244 1.82 -34.10 -5.71
CA ASP A 244 1.81 -35.23 -4.77
C ASP A 244 2.86 -35.05 -3.66
N ILE A 245 3.94 -34.30 -3.95
CA ILE A 245 5.05 -34.04 -3.02
C ILE A 245 5.12 -32.55 -2.66
N TRP A 246 4.97 -31.67 -3.66
CA TRP A 246 5.18 -30.24 -3.55
C TRP A 246 3.86 -29.50 -3.65
N GLN A 247 3.41 -28.88 -2.58
CA GLN A 247 2.18 -28.10 -2.57
C GLN A 247 2.41 -26.67 -3.08
N PRO A 248 1.56 -26.16 -3.98
CA PRO A 248 1.70 -24.79 -4.42
C PRO A 248 1.52 -23.83 -3.25
N ILE A 249 2.44 -22.89 -3.10
CA ILE A 249 2.22 -21.71 -2.28
C ILE A 249 1.30 -20.80 -3.09
N SER A 250 0.27 -20.24 -2.43
CA SER A 250 -0.60 -19.29 -3.13
C SER A 250 0.27 -18.23 -3.77
N ILE A 251 0.16 -18.07 -5.07
CA ILE A 251 0.78 -16.94 -5.73
C ILE A 251 0.05 -15.63 -5.38
N GLY A 252 -1.01 -15.71 -4.52
CA GLY A 252 -1.71 -14.62 -3.82
C GLY A 252 -1.99 -13.41 -4.67
N SER A 253 -1.53 -13.51 -5.88
CA SER A 253 -1.49 -12.45 -6.84
C SER A 253 -2.90 -12.21 -7.32
N ARG A 254 -3.42 -11.11 -6.93
CA ARG A 254 -4.61 -10.56 -7.55
C ARG A 254 -4.37 -10.26 -9.04
N HIS A 255 -3.11 -10.35 -9.48
CA HIS A 255 -2.66 -10.28 -10.87
C HIS A 255 -2.22 -11.67 -11.33
N ALA A 256 -3.13 -12.42 -11.92
CA ALA A 256 -2.90 -13.83 -12.30
C ALA A 256 -1.71 -14.04 -13.26
N ASP A 257 -1.40 -13.07 -14.11
CA ASP A 257 -0.24 -13.13 -15.00
C ASP A 257 1.10 -12.80 -14.35
N ALA A 258 1.12 -12.50 -13.05
CA ALA A 258 2.35 -12.10 -12.36
C ALA A 258 3.45 -13.18 -12.41
N SER A 259 3.07 -14.44 -12.51
CA SER A 259 4.01 -15.58 -12.56
C SER A 259 4.43 -16.01 -13.98
N PHE A 260 3.86 -15.38 -15.01
CA PHE A 260 4.08 -15.77 -16.41
C PHE A 260 5.42 -15.28 -16.94
N ILE A 261 6.25 -16.21 -17.45
CA ILE A 261 7.58 -15.93 -17.99
C ILE A 261 7.73 -16.26 -19.47
N GLY A 262 6.73 -16.91 -20.07
CA GLY A 262 6.74 -17.35 -21.46
C GLY A 262 6.62 -16.21 -22.48
N ASP A 263 6.70 -16.60 -23.74
CA ASP A 263 6.46 -15.71 -24.90
C ASP A 263 5.25 -16.25 -25.68
N GLU A 264 4.09 -15.69 -25.42
CA GLU A 264 2.83 -16.10 -26.05
C GLU A 264 2.84 -15.92 -27.58
N THR A 265 3.67 -15.04 -28.12
CA THR A 265 3.80 -14.86 -29.57
C THR A 265 4.48 -16.06 -30.22
N LYS A 266 5.28 -16.79 -29.47
CA LYS A 266 5.93 -18.05 -29.86
C LYS A 266 5.16 -19.29 -29.39
N GLY A 267 4.02 -19.12 -28.76
CA GLY A 267 3.25 -20.23 -28.18
C GLY A 267 3.87 -20.82 -26.91
N ASP A 268 4.76 -20.09 -26.26
CA ASP A 268 5.36 -20.48 -24.98
C ASP A 268 4.51 -19.93 -23.82
N PHE A 269 3.81 -20.81 -23.12
CA PHE A 269 2.98 -20.51 -21.96
C PHE A 269 3.64 -21.04 -20.68
N THR A 270 4.86 -20.60 -20.43
CA THR A 270 5.60 -21.00 -19.23
C THR A 270 5.32 -20.05 -18.07
N SER A 271 5.06 -20.63 -16.88
CA SER A 271 4.89 -19.90 -15.61
C SER A 271 5.76 -20.48 -14.52
N LEU A 272 6.16 -19.63 -13.56
CA LEU A 272 6.85 -20.06 -12.35
C LEU A 272 5.90 -20.03 -11.16
N VAL A 273 5.87 -21.11 -10.38
CA VAL A 273 5.00 -21.26 -9.23
C VAL A 273 5.84 -21.66 -8.02
N PRO A 274 5.83 -20.90 -6.93
CA PRO A 274 6.49 -21.32 -5.70
C PRO A 274 5.72 -22.50 -5.09
N VAL A 275 6.45 -23.52 -4.68
CA VAL A 275 5.92 -24.73 -4.06
C VAL A 275 6.67 -25.05 -2.77
N LYS A 276 6.01 -25.76 -1.86
CA LYS A 276 6.62 -26.24 -0.61
C LYS A 276 6.33 -27.72 -0.41
N ASP A 277 7.27 -28.42 0.19
CA ASP A 277 7.08 -29.82 0.61
C ASP A 277 6.47 -29.93 2.02
N SER A 278 6.29 -31.15 2.50
CA SER A 278 5.76 -31.44 3.83
C SER A 278 6.67 -30.97 4.99
N THR A 279 7.95 -30.73 4.72
CA THR A 279 8.91 -30.18 5.71
C THR A 279 8.88 -28.66 5.77
N GLY A 280 8.21 -28.02 4.79
CA GLY A 280 8.16 -26.58 4.62
C GLY A 280 9.29 -26.02 3.76
N GLN A 281 10.16 -26.88 3.17
CA GLN A 281 11.16 -26.45 2.21
C GLN A 281 10.48 -25.89 0.97
N VAL A 282 10.93 -24.73 0.50
CA VAL A 282 10.39 -24.07 -0.70
C VAL A 282 11.27 -24.39 -1.91
N ALA A 283 10.62 -24.58 -3.04
CA ALA A 283 11.22 -24.70 -4.35
C ALA A 283 10.39 -23.90 -5.38
N ILE A 284 10.90 -23.80 -6.59
CA ILE A 284 10.20 -23.16 -7.71
C ILE A 284 9.80 -24.25 -8.70
N ALA A 285 8.51 -24.35 -8.99
CA ALA A 285 8.00 -25.17 -10.07
C ALA A 285 7.95 -24.36 -11.38
N ARG A 286 8.32 -24.99 -12.47
CA ARG A 286 8.13 -24.50 -13.83
C ARG A 286 6.99 -25.26 -14.47
N PHE A 287 5.98 -24.53 -14.89
CA PHE A 287 4.86 -25.04 -15.68
C PHE A 287 5.09 -24.75 -17.16
N SER A 288 4.87 -25.74 -18.01
CA SER A 288 4.81 -25.58 -19.46
C SER A 288 3.54 -26.29 -19.94
N GLY A 289 2.49 -25.53 -20.23
CA GLY A 289 1.15 -26.05 -20.38
C GLY A 289 0.66 -26.75 -19.10
N THR A 290 0.28 -28.01 -19.19
CA THR A 290 -0.16 -28.85 -18.05
C THR A 290 0.97 -29.61 -17.36
N GLU A 291 2.18 -29.57 -17.90
CA GLU A 291 3.33 -30.24 -17.32
C GLU A 291 4.04 -29.35 -16.30
N ALA A 292 4.41 -29.95 -15.19
CA ALA A 292 5.11 -29.26 -14.10
C ALA A 292 6.35 -30.03 -13.67
N SER A 293 7.45 -29.31 -13.46
CA SER A 293 8.70 -29.84 -12.92
C SER A 293 9.35 -28.81 -12.00
N LEU A 294 10.20 -29.28 -11.09
CA LEU A 294 11.02 -28.35 -10.32
C LEU A 294 12.04 -27.64 -11.24
N LEU A 295 12.15 -26.34 -11.06
CA LEU A 295 13.17 -25.54 -11.74
C LEU A 295 14.55 -25.86 -11.12
N PRO A 296 15.50 -26.35 -11.91
CA PRO A 296 16.86 -26.54 -11.41
C PRO A 296 17.47 -25.19 -11.04
N THR A 297 17.91 -25.04 -9.80
CA THR A 297 18.52 -23.80 -9.27
C THR A 297 19.94 -24.05 -8.82
N THR A 298 20.80 -23.03 -8.87
CA THR A 298 22.21 -23.12 -8.49
C THR A 298 22.41 -23.39 -7.00
N CYS A 299 21.42 -23.07 -6.18
CA CYS A 299 21.38 -23.35 -4.74
C CYS A 299 19.92 -23.59 -4.31
N PRO A 300 19.67 -24.25 -3.17
CA PRO A 300 18.32 -24.35 -2.62
C PRO A 300 17.75 -22.96 -2.30
N VAL A 301 16.42 -22.84 -2.35
CA VAL A 301 15.73 -21.61 -1.91
C VAL A 301 16.04 -21.38 -0.44
N PRO A 302 16.60 -20.21 -0.06
CA PRO A 302 16.93 -19.92 1.31
C PRO A 302 15.69 -19.82 2.19
N MET A 303 15.64 -20.56 3.28
CA MET A 303 14.54 -20.55 4.26
C MET A 303 14.86 -19.74 5.52
N VAL A 304 16.11 -19.34 5.68
CA VAL A 304 16.59 -18.57 6.83
C VAL A 304 17.53 -17.48 6.33
N CYS A 305 17.40 -16.29 6.88
CA CYS A 305 18.34 -15.19 6.66
C CYS A 305 18.45 -14.37 7.95
N LYS A 306 19.69 -13.95 8.30
CA LYS A 306 19.96 -13.16 9.52
C LYS A 306 19.43 -13.80 10.83
N GLY A 307 19.37 -15.14 10.88
CA GLY A 307 18.83 -15.87 12.02
C GLY A 307 17.30 -15.99 12.07
N ASP A 308 16.62 -15.41 11.09
CA ASP A 308 15.18 -15.39 11.01
C ASP A 308 14.65 -16.31 9.90
N SER A 309 13.51 -16.97 10.14
CA SER A 309 12.85 -17.82 9.16
C SER A 309 12.05 -16.98 8.17
N ILE A 310 12.15 -17.34 6.89
CA ILE A 310 11.45 -16.65 5.81
C ILE A 310 10.17 -17.40 5.45
N VAL A 311 9.05 -16.67 5.37
CA VAL A 311 7.78 -17.16 4.83
C VAL A 311 7.56 -16.52 3.48
N TYR A 312 7.66 -17.33 2.42
CA TYR A 312 7.40 -16.89 1.04
C TYR A 312 5.91 -16.96 0.72
N PHE A 313 5.43 -16.03 -0.13
CA PHE A 313 4.00 -15.95 -0.42
C PHE A 313 3.64 -15.56 -1.85
N ASN A 314 4.44 -14.79 -2.59
CA ASN A 314 4.08 -14.29 -3.92
C ASN A 314 5.27 -14.27 -4.87
N ILE A 315 4.99 -14.39 -6.17
CA ILE A 315 5.98 -14.28 -7.23
C ILE A 315 5.52 -13.26 -8.29
N THR A 316 6.46 -12.45 -8.77
CA THR A 316 6.23 -11.51 -9.88
C THR A 316 7.36 -11.65 -10.89
N ALA A 317 7.02 -11.81 -12.16
CA ALA A 317 7.98 -12.00 -13.25
C ALA A 317 8.26 -10.71 -14.02
N ASP A 318 9.54 -10.43 -14.24
CA ASP A 318 10.02 -9.43 -15.18
C ASP A 318 10.50 -10.14 -16.45
N ARG A 319 9.59 -10.28 -17.41
CA ARG A 319 9.89 -10.96 -18.69
C ARG A 319 10.91 -10.21 -19.52
N GLN A 320 10.97 -8.89 -19.42
CA GLN A 320 11.89 -8.07 -20.21
C GLN A 320 13.35 -8.31 -19.79
N ARG A 321 13.54 -8.56 -18.47
CA ARG A 321 14.89 -8.77 -17.90
C ARG A 321 15.19 -10.25 -17.65
N GLY A 322 14.24 -11.13 -17.91
CA GLY A 322 14.40 -12.58 -17.69
C GLY A 322 14.58 -12.92 -16.21
N ARG A 323 13.87 -12.24 -15.33
CA ARG A 323 13.92 -12.43 -13.88
C ARG A 323 12.52 -12.64 -13.31
N ALA A 324 12.47 -13.33 -12.17
CA ALA A 324 11.28 -13.35 -11.34
C ALA A 324 11.67 -13.06 -9.89
N TYR A 325 10.75 -12.48 -9.15
CA TYR A 325 10.94 -12.05 -7.77
C TYR A 325 9.96 -12.81 -6.88
N LEU A 326 10.48 -13.64 -5.97
CA LEU A 326 9.67 -14.33 -4.97
C LEU A 326 9.75 -13.56 -3.66
N PHE A 327 8.61 -13.12 -3.16
CA PHE A 327 8.50 -12.30 -1.95
C PHE A 327 8.36 -13.14 -0.71
N GLY A 328 9.00 -12.69 0.36
CA GLY A 328 8.93 -13.30 1.67
C GLY A 328 8.99 -12.27 2.79
N LEU A 329 8.51 -12.67 3.94
CA LEU A 329 8.56 -11.90 5.19
C LEU A 329 9.20 -12.73 6.29
N SER A 330 9.74 -12.08 7.32
CA SER A 330 10.09 -12.74 8.56
C SER A 330 8.92 -13.54 9.09
N LYS A 331 9.17 -14.73 9.63
CA LYS A 331 8.12 -15.57 10.21
C LYS A 331 7.34 -14.87 11.32
N HIS A 332 7.95 -13.92 11.99
CA HIS A 332 7.35 -13.15 13.09
C HIS A 332 6.38 -12.06 12.63
N TYR A 333 6.17 -11.88 11.34
CA TYR A 333 5.24 -10.86 10.81
C TYR A 333 3.82 -10.94 11.40
N GLN A 334 3.40 -12.13 11.85
CA GLN A 334 2.08 -12.33 12.45
C GLN A 334 1.98 -11.88 13.91
N THR A 335 3.11 -11.74 14.59
CA THR A 335 3.13 -11.35 16.02
C THR A 335 3.19 -9.84 16.22
N LEU A 336 3.56 -9.08 15.16
CA LEU A 336 3.67 -7.61 15.15
C LEU A 336 4.49 -7.02 16.31
N GLN A 337 5.30 -7.84 16.98
CA GLN A 337 6.08 -7.44 18.16
C GLN A 337 7.56 -7.25 17.86
N GLU A 338 8.02 -7.70 16.69
CA GLU A 338 9.41 -7.66 16.29
C GLU A 338 9.56 -7.00 14.93
N GLU A 339 10.74 -6.47 14.65
CA GLU A 339 11.08 -5.90 13.35
C GLU A 339 10.91 -6.93 12.25
N THR A 340 10.05 -6.65 11.29
CA THR A 340 9.75 -7.56 10.18
C THR A 340 10.58 -7.18 8.96
N TYR A 341 11.51 -8.06 8.60
CA TYR A 341 12.30 -7.91 7.37
C TYR A 341 11.50 -8.36 6.15
N ASN A 342 11.69 -7.65 5.04
CA ASN A 342 11.19 -8.05 3.73
C ASN A 342 12.31 -8.73 2.96
N TYR A 343 12.01 -9.88 2.39
CA TYR A 343 12.93 -10.69 1.60
C TYR A 343 12.44 -10.81 0.15
N ILE A 344 13.34 -10.66 -0.78
CA ILE A 344 13.06 -10.81 -2.20
C ILE A 344 14.08 -11.78 -2.79
N LEU A 345 13.64 -12.95 -3.21
CA LEU A 345 14.47 -13.89 -3.93
C LEU A 345 14.40 -13.62 -5.42
N ILE A 346 15.52 -13.21 -6.00
CA ILE A 346 15.65 -13.02 -7.44
C ILE A 346 15.95 -14.38 -8.07
N ILE A 347 15.14 -14.76 -9.04
CA ILE A 347 15.26 -15.96 -9.87
C ILE A 347 15.68 -15.50 -11.26
N ASP A 348 16.96 -15.58 -11.59
CA ASP A 348 17.50 -15.03 -12.84
C ASP A 348 17.50 -16.09 -13.93
N TYR A 349 16.32 -16.32 -14.56
CA TYR A 349 16.17 -17.36 -15.56
C TYR A 349 16.77 -17.01 -16.94
N ALA A 350 17.09 -15.73 -17.19
CA ALA A 350 17.85 -15.34 -18.38
C ALA A 350 19.30 -15.86 -18.36
N HIS A 351 19.87 -16.05 -17.18
CA HIS A 351 21.24 -16.53 -16.99
C HIS A 351 21.29 -18.00 -16.52
N ALA A 352 20.26 -18.78 -16.86
CA ALA A 352 20.26 -20.20 -16.59
C ALA A 352 21.46 -20.89 -17.25
N SER A 353 22.09 -21.81 -16.53
CA SER A 353 23.24 -22.59 -16.98
C SER A 353 23.04 -24.09 -16.77
N ALA A 354 24.01 -24.90 -17.13
CA ALA A 354 24.00 -26.34 -16.82
C ALA A 354 23.93 -26.63 -15.31
N ASN A 355 24.36 -25.68 -14.46
CA ASN A 355 24.30 -25.79 -13.00
C ASN A 355 22.94 -25.30 -12.42
N GLY A 356 22.02 -24.89 -13.25
CA GLY A 356 20.71 -24.38 -12.87
C GLY A 356 20.55 -22.87 -13.02
N VAL A 357 19.42 -22.37 -12.55
CA VAL A 357 19.07 -20.94 -12.54
C VAL A 357 19.68 -20.26 -11.32
N PRO A 358 20.43 -19.17 -11.50
CA PRO A 358 20.98 -18.40 -10.40
C PRO A 358 19.90 -17.82 -9.48
N LEU A 359 20.12 -17.92 -8.17
CA LEU A 359 19.31 -17.30 -7.13
C LEU A 359 20.12 -16.26 -6.37
N THR A 360 19.49 -15.13 -6.07
CA THR A 360 20.05 -14.11 -5.18
C THR A 360 19.00 -13.69 -4.17
N LEU A 361 19.27 -13.85 -2.89
CA LEU A 361 18.39 -13.38 -1.82
C LEU A 361 18.70 -11.94 -1.48
N CYS A 362 17.71 -11.09 -1.59
CA CYS A 362 17.79 -9.70 -1.20
C CYS A 362 16.96 -9.47 0.07
N TYR A 363 17.38 -8.54 0.91
CA TYR A 363 16.58 -8.11 2.05
C TYR A 363 16.63 -6.58 2.19
N THR A 364 15.56 -6.01 2.77
CA THR A 364 15.51 -4.60 3.13
C THR A 364 15.71 -4.44 4.63
N GLU A 365 16.07 -3.23 5.09
CA GLU A 365 15.81 -2.89 6.49
C GLU A 365 14.32 -3.05 6.81
N PRO A 366 13.94 -3.25 8.07
CA PRO A 366 12.55 -3.27 8.47
C PRO A 366 11.83 -2.02 7.96
N LEU A 367 10.72 -2.21 7.27
CA LEU A 367 9.88 -1.11 6.82
C LEU A 367 8.96 -0.67 7.96
N GLU A 368 8.56 0.60 7.93
CA GLU A 368 7.51 1.12 8.82
C GLU A 368 6.15 0.48 8.52
N MET A 369 6.07 -0.29 7.46
CA MET A 369 4.87 -1.00 7.06
C MET A 369 5.16 -2.44 6.65
N MET A 370 4.18 -3.30 6.83
CA MET A 370 4.14 -4.66 6.28
C MET A 370 3.32 -4.63 4.97
N PRO A 371 3.90 -5.03 3.83
CA PRO A 371 3.15 -5.10 2.59
C PRO A 371 1.97 -6.05 2.72
N ASP A 372 0.78 -5.55 2.46
CA ASP A 372 -0.43 -6.38 2.45
C ASP A 372 -0.55 -7.18 1.14
N PHE A 373 0.21 -6.76 0.12
CA PHE A 373 0.20 -7.35 -1.22
C PHE A 373 1.56 -7.46 -1.84
N SER A 374 1.60 -8.25 -2.92
CA SER A 374 2.78 -8.37 -3.76
C SER A 374 3.15 -7.00 -4.33
N PRO A 375 4.42 -6.65 -4.25
CA PRO A 375 4.94 -5.54 -5.01
C PRO A 375 4.63 -5.69 -6.49
N ILE A 376 4.32 -4.59 -7.15
CA ILE A 376 4.10 -4.58 -8.59
C ILE A 376 5.37 -4.20 -9.35
N LEU A 377 5.53 -4.79 -10.52
CA LEU A 377 6.64 -4.45 -11.42
C LEU A 377 6.33 -3.12 -12.14
N THR A 378 7.30 -2.20 -12.10
CA THR A 378 7.25 -0.97 -12.89
C THR A 378 7.79 -1.21 -14.32
N PRO A 379 7.52 -0.33 -15.29
CA PRO A 379 8.08 -0.44 -16.62
C PRO A 379 9.61 -0.40 -16.63
N GLU A 380 10.21 0.30 -15.68
CA GLU A 380 11.66 0.40 -15.50
C GLU A 380 12.25 -0.90 -14.92
N GLY A 381 11.42 -1.80 -14.40
CA GLY A 381 11.80 -3.08 -13.79
C GLY A 381 12.08 -2.99 -12.31
N ASP A 382 11.67 -1.91 -11.68
CA ASP A 382 11.68 -1.75 -10.24
C ASP A 382 10.41 -2.38 -9.64
N LEU A 383 10.40 -2.57 -8.33
CA LEU A 383 9.23 -3.08 -7.64
C LEU A 383 8.65 -2.01 -6.73
N LEU A 384 7.38 -1.67 -6.93
CA LEU A 384 6.64 -0.70 -6.13
C LEU A 384 5.86 -1.38 -5.03
N ILE A 385 6.00 -0.89 -3.80
CA ILE A 385 5.19 -1.23 -2.64
C ILE A 385 4.45 0.03 -2.22
N ALA A 386 3.12 -0.01 -2.12
CA ALA A 386 2.33 1.14 -1.71
C ALA A 386 1.25 0.72 -0.71
N GLY A 387 1.14 1.45 0.40
CA GLY A 387 0.20 1.12 1.47
C GLY A 387 0.50 -0.23 2.13
N GLY A 388 -0.48 -0.79 2.81
CA GLY A 388 -0.36 -2.01 3.59
C GLY A 388 -0.66 -1.75 5.06
N LEU A 389 -0.14 -2.58 5.96
CA LEU A 389 -0.35 -2.45 7.39
C LEU A 389 0.86 -1.82 8.07
N ASP A 390 0.64 -0.99 9.06
CA ASP A 390 1.68 -0.48 9.93
C ASP A 390 2.33 -1.64 10.71
N ASN A 391 3.67 -1.61 10.80
CA ASN A 391 4.47 -2.63 11.49
C ASN A 391 4.34 -2.57 13.02
N GLY A 392 3.45 -1.76 13.53
CA GLY A 392 3.41 -1.35 14.94
C GLY A 392 2.27 -1.87 15.78
N SER A 393 1.60 -2.94 15.55
CA SER A 393 0.73 -3.58 16.55
C SER A 393 -0.79 -3.57 16.40
N ASN A 394 -1.39 -2.70 15.58
CA ASN A 394 -2.86 -2.56 15.59
C ASN A 394 -3.53 -2.80 14.22
N PHE A 395 -2.85 -3.41 13.27
CA PHE A 395 -3.34 -3.56 11.89
C PHE A 395 -3.79 -2.21 11.29
N THR A 396 -3.07 -1.14 11.67
CA THR A 396 -3.36 0.20 11.17
C THR A 396 -2.90 0.30 9.72
N PRO A 397 -3.75 0.73 8.80
CA PRO A 397 -3.35 0.95 7.41
C PRO A 397 -2.26 2.01 7.28
N SER A 398 -1.30 1.76 6.40
CA SER A 398 -0.18 2.65 6.11
C SER A 398 -0.43 3.47 4.84
N ASN A 399 0.21 4.62 4.75
CA ASN A 399 0.27 5.44 3.53
C ASN A 399 1.66 5.45 2.89
N LYS A 400 2.60 4.67 3.40
CA LYS A 400 3.97 4.64 2.91
C LYS A 400 4.07 4.04 1.52
N VAL A 401 5.00 4.57 0.72
CA VAL A 401 5.28 4.08 -0.63
C VAL A 401 6.79 3.92 -0.80
N TYR A 402 7.19 2.75 -1.26
CA TYR A 402 8.60 2.43 -1.49
C TYR A 402 8.82 1.84 -2.87
N LEU A 403 9.98 2.15 -3.45
CA LEU A 403 10.46 1.58 -4.70
C LEU A 403 11.72 0.76 -4.41
N LEU A 404 11.75 -0.48 -4.89
CA LEU A 404 12.92 -1.35 -4.84
C LEU A 404 13.62 -1.30 -6.20
N PRO A 405 14.86 -0.82 -6.28
CA PRO A 405 15.52 -0.49 -7.52
C PRO A 405 16.17 -1.72 -8.19
N PHE A 406 15.37 -2.58 -8.80
CA PHE A 406 15.86 -3.75 -9.57
C PHE A 406 16.02 -3.49 -11.06
N GLY A 407 15.44 -2.41 -11.59
CA GLY A 407 15.41 -2.08 -13.01
C GLY A 407 16.72 -1.63 -13.62
N GLY A 408 17.75 -1.46 -12.80
CA GLY A 408 19.04 -0.95 -13.25
C GLY A 408 19.05 0.57 -13.44
N HIS A 409 18.06 1.27 -12.91
CA HIS A 409 18.33 2.64 -12.52
C HIS A 409 19.56 2.58 -11.63
N PRO A 410 20.65 3.36 -11.91
CA PRO A 410 21.65 3.52 -10.90
C PRO A 410 20.86 3.90 -9.64
N ALA A 411 20.86 3.01 -8.66
CA ALA A 411 20.31 3.33 -7.33
C ALA A 411 20.79 4.72 -7.09
N ALA A 412 19.89 5.70 -6.94
CA ALA A 412 20.27 7.09 -6.93
C ALA A 412 21.47 7.12 -6.01
N ILE A 413 22.66 7.21 -6.62
CA ILE A 413 23.93 6.98 -5.95
C ILE A 413 23.81 7.87 -4.77
N GLY A 414 23.61 7.28 -3.61
CA GLY A 414 23.03 7.93 -2.48
C GLY A 414 23.70 9.27 -2.35
N LYS A 415 22.97 10.34 -2.23
CA LYS A 415 23.27 11.78 -2.19
C LYS A 415 24.70 12.23 -1.80
N THR A 416 25.69 11.34 -1.86
CA THR A 416 27.12 11.59 -1.64
C THR A 416 27.81 12.28 -2.81
N ALA A 417 27.32 12.14 -4.05
CA ALA A 417 27.84 12.93 -5.19
C ALA A 417 27.29 14.35 -5.20
N ASN A 418 26.06 14.55 -4.69
CA ASN A 418 25.53 15.88 -4.47
C ASN A 418 26.11 16.58 -3.23
N SER A 419 26.70 15.83 -2.29
CA SER A 419 27.31 16.46 -1.12
C SER A 419 28.58 17.23 -1.45
N LEU A 420 29.38 16.78 -2.43
CA LEU A 420 30.54 17.54 -2.88
C LEU A 420 30.11 18.81 -3.65
N TRP A 421 29.12 18.70 -4.53
CA TRP A 421 28.55 19.89 -5.18
C TRP A 421 27.73 20.76 -4.20
N LEU A 422 27.03 20.16 -3.23
CA LEU A 422 26.35 20.89 -2.16
C LEU A 422 27.39 21.55 -1.22
N ILE A 423 28.50 20.90 -0.90
CA ILE A 423 29.62 21.49 -0.15
C ILE A 423 30.28 22.61 -0.96
N VAL A 424 30.49 22.44 -2.27
CA VAL A 424 30.99 23.49 -3.15
C VAL A 424 29.99 24.65 -3.26
N TRP A 425 28.69 24.38 -3.36
CA TRP A 425 27.65 25.41 -3.36
C TRP A 425 27.49 26.08 -1.99
N LEU A 426 27.56 25.32 -0.89
CA LEU A 426 27.49 25.86 0.48
C LEU A 426 28.75 26.65 0.83
N THR A 427 29.93 26.24 0.39
CA THR A 427 31.16 26.99 0.64
C THR A 427 31.24 28.23 -0.25
N SER A 428 30.86 28.15 -1.54
CA SER A 428 30.76 29.33 -2.40
C SER A 428 29.62 30.26 -1.99
N GLY A 429 28.47 29.73 -1.56
CA GLY A 429 27.36 30.48 -1.00
C GLY A 429 27.72 31.15 0.34
N ALA A 430 28.47 30.48 1.20
CA ALA A 430 28.99 31.04 2.45
C ALA A 430 30.02 32.16 2.19
N PHE A 431 30.86 32.02 1.15
CA PHE A 431 31.78 33.07 0.72
C PHE A 431 31.05 34.30 0.17
N LEU A 432 29.99 34.09 -0.65
CA LEU A 432 29.14 35.18 -1.16
C LEU A 432 28.32 35.82 -0.05
N LEU A 433 27.79 35.04 0.90
CA LEU A 433 27.09 35.56 2.07
C LEU A 433 28.01 36.33 3.03
N SER A 434 29.22 35.83 3.27
CA SER A 434 30.20 36.56 4.08
C SER A 434 30.66 37.86 3.42
N GLY A 435 30.86 37.83 2.08
CA GLY A 435 31.13 39.05 1.30
C GLY A 435 29.95 40.03 1.34
N ALA A 436 28.72 39.56 1.20
CA ALA A 436 27.51 40.37 1.30
C ALA A 436 27.28 40.90 2.72
N LEU A 437 27.58 40.10 3.76
CA LEU A 437 27.50 40.52 5.15
C LEU A 437 28.57 41.57 5.49
N ILE A 438 29.80 41.41 4.98
CA ILE A 438 30.86 42.42 5.11
C ILE A 438 30.48 43.69 4.35
N PHE A 439 29.95 43.56 3.14
CA PHE A 439 29.45 44.71 2.38
C PHE A 439 28.27 45.40 3.08
N LEU A 440 27.31 44.60 3.58
CA LEU A 440 26.17 45.09 4.35
C LEU A 440 26.60 45.72 5.67
N TYR A 441 27.60 45.14 6.35
CA TYR A 441 28.19 45.73 7.59
C TYR A 441 28.88 47.06 7.29
N LEU A 442 29.68 47.12 6.22
CA LEU A 442 30.34 48.37 5.81
C LEU A 442 29.32 49.42 5.31
N TYR A 443 28.27 48.96 4.59
CA TYR A 443 27.17 49.83 4.16
C TYR A 443 26.33 50.31 5.35
N MET A 444 26.02 49.40 6.31
CA MET A 444 25.30 49.78 7.53
C MET A 444 26.14 50.66 8.46
N ARG A 445 27.47 50.43 8.52
CA ARG A 445 28.39 51.32 9.24
C ARG A 445 28.39 52.72 8.63
N LYS A 446 28.31 52.79 7.28
CA LYS A 446 28.20 54.07 6.54
C LYS A 446 26.82 54.71 6.73
N ARG A 447 25.77 53.91 6.88
CA ARG A 447 24.40 54.37 7.12
C ARG A 447 24.12 54.70 8.59
N ARG A 448 24.77 54.04 9.56
CA ARG A 448 24.68 54.37 10.99
C ARG A 448 25.33 55.71 11.33
N ALA A 449 26.22 56.20 10.46
CA ALA A 449 26.73 57.53 10.55
C ALA A 449 25.78 58.60 9.98
N ALA A 450 24.69 58.18 9.30
CA ALA A 450 23.75 59.10 8.66
C ALA A 450 22.31 59.03 9.18
N SER A 451 21.96 58.10 10.08
CA SER A 451 20.59 57.91 10.57
C SER A 451 20.52 57.64 12.06
N GLN A 452 21.01 58.60 12.85
CA GLN A 452 20.46 58.88 14.18
C GLN A 452 19.35 59.90 14.03
N LYS A 453 18.21 59.51 13.47
CA LYS A 453 16.88 60.13 13.62
C LYS A 453 15.90 59.41 12.72
N GLU A 454 15.18 58.50 13.27
CA GLU A 454 13.73 58.41 13.14
C GLU A 454 13.23 57.07 13.73
N SER A 455 12.66 57.21 14.86
CA SER A 455 11.62 56.58 15.64
C SER A 455 11.16 55.16 15.29
N GLU A 456 11.27 54.37 16.32
CA GLU A 456 10.51 53.18 16.67
C GLU A 456 8.99 53.36 16.48
N LEU A 457 8.35 52.38 15.84
CA LEU A 457 6.96 52.04 16.12
C LEU A 457 6.91 50.52 16.33
N PRO A 458 6.52 50.05 17.51
CA PRO A 458 6.33 48.64 17.76
C PRO A 458 5.03 48.19 17.08
N GLN A 459 5.07 47.13 16.28
CA GLN A 459 3.86 46.36 15.93
C GLN A 459 3.31 45.77 17.23
N LYS A 460 2.19 46.32 17.67
CA LYS A 460 1.41 45.87 18.81
C LYS A 460 0.92 44.46 18.52
N GLU A 461 1.42 43.47 19.26
CA GLU A 461 0.81 42.14 19.27
C GLU A 461 -0.68 42.28 19.64
N PRO A 462 -1.59 41.57 18.95
CA PRO A 462 -3.01 41.60 19.29
C PRO A 462 -3.19 41.14 20.74
N SER A 463 -4.02 41.83 21.49
CA SER A 463 -4.34 41.45 22.87
C SER A 463 -5.02 40.04 22.86
N ASP A 464 -4.89 39.30 23.97
CA ASP A 464 -5.57 37.98 24.09
C ASP A 464 -7.08 38.13 23.85
N GLU A 465 -7.67 39.28 24.18
CA GLU A 465 -9.10 39.58 23.92
C GLU A 465 -9.41 39.73 22.43
N GLU A 466 -8.56 40.42 21.67
CA GLU A 466 -8.73 40.60 20.23
C GLU A 466 -8.56 39.26 19.47
N LEU A 467 -7.58 38.46 19.89
CA LEU A 467 -7.40 37.13 19.35
C LEU A 467 -8.61 36.21 19.67
N MET A 468 -9.13 36.29 20.90
CA MET A 468 -10.29 35.52 21.33
C MET A 468 -11.56 35.89 20.54
N LEU A 469 -11.75 37.16 20.21
CA LEU A 469 -12.84 37.61 19.36
C LEU A 469 -12.75 36.93 17.96
N ARG A 470 -11.57 36.99 17.36
CA ARG A 470 -11.33 36.34 16.06
C ARG A 470 -11.54 34.82 16.12
N ILE A 471 -11.11 34.15 17.20
CA ILE A 471 -11.34 32.72 17.43
C ILE A 471 -12.84 32.43 17.43
N ARG A 472 -13.64 33.18 18.18
CA ARG A 472 -15.09 32.99 18.28
C ARG A 472 -15.80 33.23 16.95
N GLU A 473 -15.43 34.30 16.24
CA GLU A 473 -15.98 34.61 14.92
C GLU A 473 -15.70 33.51 13.93
N THR A 474 -14.45 33.03 13.85
CA THR A 474 -14.06 31.94 12.93
C THR A 474 -14.75 30.63 13.28
N MET A 475 -14.86 30.31 14.57
CA MET A 475 -15.58 29.11 15.02
C MET A 475 -17.06 29.13 14.63
N GLN A 476 -17.73 30.29 14.66
CA GLN A 476 -19.14 30.44 14.34
C GLN A 476 -19.40 30.55 12.83
N SER A 477 -18.63 31.38 12.12
CA SER A 477 -18.82 31.61 10.67
C SER A 477 -18.52 30.36 9.86
N GLU A 478 -17.42 29.71 10.13
CA GLU A 478 -16.97 28.51 9.41
C GLU A 478 -17.53 27.20 9.99
N LYS A 479 -18.21 27.27 11.12
CA LYS A 479 -18.74 26.11 11.87
C LYS A 479 -17.72 24.99 12.04
N LEU A 480 -16.48 25.36 12.32
CA LEU A 480 -15.33 24.43 12.41
C LEU A 480 -15.57 23.31 13.42
N PHE A 481 -16.38 23.56 14.46
CA PHE A 481 -16.73 22.57 15.48
C PHE A 481 -17.47 21.34 14.93
N LEU A 482 -18.02 21.41 13.71
CA LEU A 482 -18.65 20.26 13.05
C LEU A 482 -17.63 19.22 12.54
N ASN A 483 -16.37 19.64 12.35
CA ASN A 483 -15.31 18.70 12.03
C ASN A 483 -14.91 17.92 13.30
N SER A 484 -15.18 16.61 13.31
CA SER A 484 -14.88 15.73 14.46
C SER A 484 -13.38 15.66 14.80
N ASN A 485 -12.51 15.91 13.81
CA ASN A 485 -11.05 15.85 13.93
C ASN A 485 -10.37 17.22 14.08
N LEU A 486 -11.12 18.28 14.35
CA LEU A 486 -10.59 19.63 14.49
C LEU A 486 -9.48 19.69 15.56
N LYS A 487 -8.30 20.15 15.16
CA LYS A 487 -7.13 20.35 16.02
C LYS A 487 -6.87 21.84 16.20
N VAL A 488 -6.21 22.19 17.31
CA VAL A 488 -5.77 23.57 17.57
C VAL A 488 -4.86 24.12 16.46
N ALA A 489 -4.10 23.26 15.79
CA ALA A 489 -3.24 23.63 14.68
C ALA A 489 -4.01 24.12 13.45
N ASP A 490 -5.19 23.55 13.19
CA ASP A 490 -6.04 23.93 12.07
C ASP A 490 -6.55 25.36 12.25
N LEU A 491 -7.02 25.67 13.48
CA LEU A 491 -7.48 27.01 13.84
C LEU A 491 -6.32 28.01 13.84
N ALA A 492 -5.14 27.61 14.29
CA ALA A 492 -3.95 28.45 14.28
C ALA A 492 -3.54 28.83 12.85
N THR A 493 -3.62 27.90 11.91
CA THR A 493 -3.33 28.13 10.48
C THR A 493 -4.32 29.12 9.88
N LEU A 494 -5.62 28.95 10.16
CA LEU A 494 -6.68 29.85 9.65
C LEU A 494 -6.52 31.28 10.17
N LEU A 495 -6.10 31.45 11.42
CA LEU A 495 -5.94 32.76 12.05
C LEU A 495 -4.55 33.40 11.83
N GLY A 496 -3.65 32.70 11.12
CA GLY A 496 -2.29 33.16 10.84
C GLY A 496 -1.43 33.31 12.12
N THR A 497 -1.63 32.40 13.10
CA THR A 497 -0.93 32.40 14.38
C THR A 497 -0.41 30.99 14.71
N ASN A 498 0.11 30.76 15.90
CA ASN A 498 0.55 29.43 16.30
C ASN A 498 -0.35 28.79 17.37
N SER A 499 -0.34 27.44 17.42
CA SER A 499 -1.18 26.64 18.32
C SER A 499 -1.00 27.00 19.80
N ARG A 500 0.18 27.45 20.19
CA ARG A 500 0.47 27.81 21.58
C ARG A 500 -0.27 29.08 21.99
N TYR A 501 -0.35 30.09 21.10
CA TYR A 501 -1.11 31.31 21.33
C TYR A 501 -2.61 31.03 21.41
N ILE A 502 -3.16 30.24 20.51
CA ILE A 502 -4.57 29.84 20.53
C ILE A 502 -4.92 29.13 21.85
N SER A 503 -4.12 28.14 22.27
CA SER A 503 -4.34 27.41 23.52
C SER A 503 -4.26 28.32 24.73
N ARG A 504 -3.27 29.20 24.77
CA ARG A 504 -3.12 30.17 25.86
C ARG A 504 -4.31 31.14 25.94
N CYS A 505 -4.70 31.69 24.79
CA CYS A 505 -5.80 32.64 24.70
C CYS A 505 -7.12 32.01 25.19
N ILE A 506 -7.44 30.78 24.75
CA ILE A 506 -8.64 30.08 25.21
C ILE A 506 -8.57 29.81 26.72
N ASN A 507 -7.43 29.34 27.22
CA ASN A 507 -7.27 29.06 28.65
C ASN A 507 -7.41 30.35 29.50
N VAL A 508 -6.83 31.45 29.05
CA VAL A 508 -6.86 32.73 29.81
C VAL A 508 -8.24 33.37 29.75
N CYS A 509 -8.90 33.36 28.58
CA CYS A 509 -10.17 34.07 28.38
C CYS A 509 -11.41 33.24 28.75
N GLU A 510 -11.33 31.88 28.69
CA GLU A 510 -12.49 30.97 28.88
C GLU A 510 -12.32 30.00 30.05
N ASP A 511 -11.13 29.94 30.66
CA ASP A 511 -10.77 28.96 31.68
C ASP A 511 -11.07 27.49 31.25
N ARG A 512 -10.82 27.19 29.98
CA ARG A 512 -11.12 25.89 29.36
C ARG A 512 -9.99 25.41 28.48
N SER A 513 -9.92 24.06 28.31
CA SER A 513 -9.08 23.50 27.26
C SER A 513 -9.65 23.77 25.86
N PHE A 514 -8.82 23.70 24.82
CA PHE A 514 -9.30 23.77 23.44
C PHE A 514 -10.40 22.74 23.14
N SER A 515 -10.25 21.52 23.64
CA SER A 515 -11.25 20.46 23.47
C SER A 515 -12.58 20.79 24.14
N ASP A 516 -12.55 21.35 25.35
CA ASP A 516 -13.77 21.72 26.07
C ASP A 516 -14.44 22.94 25.45
N PHE A 517 -13.66 23.87 24.93
CA PHE A 517 -14.14 25.01 24.17
C PHE A 517 -14.89 24.57 22.91
N VAL A 518 -14.30 23.66 22.09
CA VAL A 518 -14.94 23.12 20.89
C VAL A 518 -16.19 22.30 21.25
N ASN A 519 -16.10 21.47 22.30
CA ASN A 519 -17.24 20.67 22.75
C ASN A 519 -18.41 21.55 23.23
N GLY A 520 -18.16 22.73 23.78
CA GLY A 520 -19.22 23.69 24.12
C GLY A 520 -20.06 24.07 22.89
N TYR A 521 -19.42 24.41 21.77
CA TYR A 521 -20.14 24.71 20.51
C TYR A 521 -20.93 23.52 20.00
N ARG A 522 -20.34 22.30 20.05
CA ARG A 522 -21.00 21.08 19.60
C ARG A 522 -22.26 20.76 20.41
N ILE A 523 -22.21 20.96 21.74
CA ILE A 523 -23.35 20.74 22.62
C ILE A 523 -24.46 21.72 22.31
N GLU A 524 -24.16 23.01 22.21
CA GLU A 524 -25.16 24.03 21.89
C GLU A 524 -25.79 23.78 20.51
N TYR A 525 -24.99 23.37 19.54
CA TYR A 525 -25.53 23.01 18.23
C TYR A 525 -26.40 21.73 18.27
N ALA A 526 -26.02 20.72 19.06
CA ALA A 526 -26.82 19.53 19.27
C ALA A 526 -28.18 19.85 19.91
N LYS A 527 -28.20 20.74 20.92
CA LYS A 527 -29.45 21.23 21.54
C LYS A 527 -30.35 21.91 20.50
N GLN A 528 -29.79 22.79 19.66
CA GLN A 528 -30.54 23.44 18.59
C GLN A 528 -31.12 22.44 17.58
N LEU A 529 -30.35 21.40 17.22
CA LEU A 529 -30.83 20.35 16.32
C LEU A 529 -31.98 19.54 16.93
N MET A 530 -31.88 19.18 18.21
CA MET A 530 -32.94 18.44 18.91
C MET A 530 -34.23 19.25 19.08
N VAL A 531 -34.11 20.56 19.34
CA VAL A 531 -35.27 21.46 19.38
C VAL A 531 -35.93 21.62 18.00
N LYS A 532 -35.11 21.82 16.97
CA LYS A 532 -35.59 22.03 15.59
C LYS A 532 -36.17 20.79 14.96
N ASN A 533 -35.69 19.62 15.35
CA ASN A 533 -36.08 18.32 14.78
C ASN A 533 -36.43 17.33 15.90
N PRO A 534 -37.60 17.41 16.52
CA PRO A 534 -37.98 16.55 17.66
C PRO A 534 -37.96 15.05 17.34
N GLU A 535 -38.24 14.67 16.10
CA GLU A 535 -38.24 13.28 15.62
C GLU A 535 -36.81 12.71 15.37
N MET A 536 -35.80 13.56 15.39
CA MET A 536 -34.41 13.11 15.16
C MET A 536 -33.96 12.20 16.32
N LYS A 537 -33.32 11.06 16.00
CA LYS A 537 -32.64 10.25 17.03
C LYS A 537 -31.58 11.07 17.72
N VAL A 538 -31.54 10.99 19.06
CA VAL A 538 -30.61 11.78 19.89
C VAL A 538 -29.14 11.55 19.50
N GLY A 539 -28.77 10.30 19.21
CA GLY A 539 -27.42 9.97 18.75
C GLY A 539 -27.03 10.67 17.43
N ASN A 540 -28.00 10.78 16.50
CA ASN A 540 -27.79 11.47 15.24
C ASN A 540 -27.56 12.98 15.41
N ALA A 541 -28.20 13.62 16.40
CA ALA A 541 -27.93 15.01 16.76
C ALA A 541 -26.48 15.19 17.21
N GLY A 542 -25.95 14.26 17.99
CA GLY A 542 -24.56 14.25 18.42
C GLY A 542 -23.59 14.14 17.25
N THR A 543 -23.78 13.17 16.36
CA THR A 543 -22.92 12.99 15.17
C THR A 543 -23.01 14.22 14.25
N ALA A 544 -24.21 14.75 13.99
CA ALA A 544 -24.41 15.95 13.17
C ALA A 544 -23.80 17.21 13.80
N SER A 545 -23.48 17.16 15.08
CA SER A 545 -22.83 18.28 15.81
C SER A 545 -21.31 18.14 15.88
N GLY A 546 -20.71 17.15 15.18
CA GLY A 546 -19.28 16.96 15.08
C GLY A 546 -18.65 16.08 16.17
N PHE A 547 -19.44 15.32 16.93
CA PHE A 547 -18.89 14.29 17.82
C PHE A 547 -18.49 13.05 17.03
N SER A 548 -17.32 12.49 17.35
CA SER A 548 -16.77 11.31 16.66
C SER A 548 -17.53 10.01 16.95
N SER A 549 -18.29 9.96 18.05
CA SER A 549 -19.14 8.80 18.39
C SER A 549 -20.30 9.22 19.29
N GLU A 550 -21.37 8.46 19.22
CA GLU A 550 -22.55 8.63 20.07
C GLU A 550 -22.21 8.53 21.56
N GLN A 551 -21.38 7.55 21.95
CA GLN A 551 -20.95 7.35 23.33
C GLN A 551 -20.21 8.59 23.87
N ASN A 552 -19.31 9.17 23.08
CA ASN A 552 -18.57 10.38 23.45
C ASN A 552 -19.53 11.58 23.59
N PHE A 553 -20.48 11.71 22.68
CA PHE A 553 -21.53 12.73 22.77
C PHE A 553 -22.32 12.63 24.07
N PHE A 554 -22.87 11.44 24.40
CA PHE A 554 -23.66 11.25 25.61
C PHE A 554 -22.89 11.58 26.86
N ARG A 555 -21.64 11.13 26.95
CA ARG A 555 -20.75 11.40 28.10
C ARG A 555 -20.50 12.90 28.27
N ILE A 556 -20.09 13.59 27.19
CA ILE A 556 -19.73 15.01 27.24
C ILE A 556 -20.96 15.88 27.47
N PHE A 557 -22.08 15.55 26.85
CA PHE A 557 -23.35 16.25 27.05
C PHE A 557 -23.81 16.18 28.51
N LYS A 558 -23.79 14.97 29.10
CA LYS A 558 -24.15 14.80 30.53
C LYS A 558 -23.18 15.55 31.45
N GLN A 559 -21.90 15.53 31.14
CA GLN A 559 -20.88 16.27 31.91
C GLN A 559 -21.15 17.79 31.86
N ALA A 560 -21.54 18.33 30.72
CA ALA A 560 -21.75 19.76 30.52
C ALA A 560 -23.14 20.27 30.99
N THR A 561 -24.17 19.41 30.93
CA THR A 561 -25.56 19.82 31.22
C THR A 561 -26.13 19.21 32.50
N GLY A 562 -25.44 18.22 33.07
CA GLY A 562 -25.94 17.46 34.22
C GLY A 562 -26.96 16.36 33.87
N GLN A 563 -27.50 16.35 32.67
CA GLN A 563 -28.56 15.43 32.21
C GLN A 563 -28.09 14.65 30.97
N THR A 564 -28.70 13.49 30.73
CA THR A 564 -28.47 12.83 29.43
C THR A 564 -29.13 13.63 28.30
N PRO A 565 -28.64 13.51 27.06
CA PRO A 565 -29.27 14.22 25.93
C PRO A 565 -30.75 13.86 25.72
N GLY A 566 -31.16 12.62 26.07
CA GLY A 566 -32.54 12.17 26.05
C GLY A 566 -33.37 12.89 27.11
N ASP A 567 -32.95 12.81 28.38
CA ASP A 567 -33.64 13.47 29.49
C ASP A 567 -33.76 14.97 29.28
N TRP A 568 -32.70 15.59 28.74
CA TRP A 568 -32.69 17.01 28.42
C TRP A 568 -33.74 17.33 27.34
N ARG A 569 -33.82 16.55 26.26
CA ARG A 569 -34.85 16.73 25.21
C ARG A 569 -36.25 16.53 25.75
N ASP A 570 -36.45 15.50 26.58
CA ASP A 570 -37.76 15.19 27.13
C ASP A 570 -38.23 16.21 28.18
N SER A 571 -37.35 17.10 28.63
CA SER A 571 -37.64 18.24 29.53
C SER A 571 -37.99 19.54 28.81
N LEU A 572 -37.95 19.57 27.46
CA LEU A 572 -38.33 20.72 26.65
C LEU A 572 -39.85 20.76 26.48
#